data_0ef715cec0071e94168de9487e9ea73e
#
_entry.id   0ef715cec0071e94168de9487e9ea73e
#
_cell.length_a   1.000
_cell.length_b   1.000
_cell.length_c   1.000
_cell.angle_alpha   90.00
_cell.angle_beta   90.00
_cell.angle_gamma   90.00
#
_symmetry.space_group_name_H-M   'P 1'
#
loop_
_entity.id
_entity.type
_entity.pdbx_description
1 polymer ?
#
loop_
_entity_poly.entity_id
_entity_poly.type
_entity_poly.pdbx_seq_one_letter_code
_entity_poly.pdbx_strand_id
1 'polypeptide(L)'
;DHKEKIHYVAIGDSLTEGIGDQTKQGGFVPLVANDLQDRYDLTAVEIENYGVNGERSDQILKRVKKKEAIQKNIESADFITLTVGGNDLMKVIQNDLFGISKPMKKYQENVTKLIEEIRSLNAHAPIYVLGIYNPFYLNFPEITDMQTIVDNWNASTEKVTKDSKDCYFIPINDLLYQGLNQEVGVAEEGTTQSSTGESSSGTKNNVLYEEDHFHPNNLGYQLMANAVRDKLIETQEQWLPKEDK
;
A
#
# COMPACT_ATOMS: atom_id res chain seq x y z
N ASP A 1 -18.54 -28.67 -2.15
CA ASP A 1 -18.84 -27.51 -2.97
C ASP A 1 -17.76 -26.47 -2.81
N HIS A 2 -17.18 -26.07 -3.93
CA HIS A 2 -16.13 -25.05 -3.92
C HIS A 2 -16.72 -23.68 -3.68
N LYS A 3 -16.06 -22.89 -2.86
CA LYS A 3 -16.37 -21.47 -2.79
C LYS A 3 -15.78 -20.84 -4.05
N GLU A 4 -16.63 -20.54 -5.00
CA GLU A 4 -16.23 -19.98 -6.27
C GLU A 4 -15.96 -18.49 -6.22
N LYS A 5 -16.42 -17.82 -5.16
CA LYS A 5 -16.29 -16.37 -5.00
C LYS A 5 -15.48 -16.03 -3.75
N ILE A 6 -14.57 -15.10 -3.91
CA ILE A 6 -13.78 -14.54 -2.82
C ILE A 6 -14.18 -13.07 -2.63
N HIS A 7 -14.36 -12.66 -1.40
CA HIS A 7 -14.68 -11.27 -1.07
C HIS A 7 -13.41 -10.56 -0.56
N TYR A 8 -12.95 -9.58 -1.32
CA TYR A 8 -11.76 -8.78 -1.05
C TYR A 8 -12.17 -7.39 -0.60
N VAL A 9 -11.80 -6.98 0.60
CA VAL A 9 -12.03 -5.63 1.10
C VAL A 9 -10.69 -4.90 1.18
N ALA A 10 -10.59 -3.79 0.47
CA ALA A 10 -9.40 -2.94 0.45
C ALA A 10 -9.71 -1.63 1.16
N ILE A 11 -8.93 -1.33 2.18
CA ILE A 11 -9.12 -0.15 3.03
C ILE A 11 -7.83 0.68 2.98
N GLY A 12 -7.95 1.98 2.93
CA GLY A 12 -6.73 2.79 3.00
C GLY A 12 -6.86 4.18 2.43
N ASP A 13 -5.72 4.68 2.01
CA ASP A 13 -5.51 6.03 1.49
C ASP A 13 -5.50 6.04 -0.05
N SER A 14 -4.75 6.97 -0.64
CA SER A 14 -4.63 7.12 -2.09
C SER A 14 -4.06 5.88 -2.78
N LEU A 15 -3.25 5.08 -2.10
CA LEU A 15 -2.68 3.86 -2.69
C LEU A 15 -3.73 2.77 -2.87
N THR A 16 -4.73 2.74 -2.02
CA THR A 16 -5.90 1.85 -2.17
C THR A 16 -6.88 2.43 -3.17
N GLU A 17 -7.15 3.74 -3.11
CA GLU A 17 -8.01 4.38 -4.10
C GLU A 17 -7.45 4.24 -5.52
N GLY A 18 -6.13 4.27 -5.67
CA GLY A 18 -5.46 4.10 -6.95
C GLY A 18 -5.10 5.39 -7.64
N ILE A 19 -4.82 6.45 -6.89
CA ILE A 19 -4.40 7.73 -7.47
C ILE A 19 -3.10 7.51 -8.25
N GLY A 20 -3.05 8.00 -9.49
CA GLY A 20 -1.93 7.78 -10.41
C GLY A 20 -2.14 6.62 -11.37
N ASP A 21 -3.14 5.79 -11.13
CA ASP A 21 -3.56 4.74 -12.07
C ASP A 21 -4.28 5.41 -13.24
N GLN A 22 -3.66 5.38 -14.42
CA GLN A 22 -4.20 6.02 -15.61
C GLN A 22 -5.46 5.32 -16.13
N THR A 23 -5.66 4.04 -15.77
CA THR A 23 -6.88 3.32 -16.12
C THR A 23 -8.04 3.67 -15.20
N LYS A 24 -7.79 4.32 -14.08
CA LYS A 24 -8.77 4.72 -13.06
C LYS A 24 -9.59 3.57 -12.51
N GLN A 25 -8.98 2.39 -12.40
CA GLN A 25 -9.66 1.18 -11.95
C GLN A 25 -9.38 0.82 -10.48
N GLY A 26 -8.50 1.54 -9.81
CA GLY A 26 -8.23 1.31 -8.39
C GLY A 26 -6.82 0.80 -8.08
N GLY A 27 -5.85 1.11 -8.92
CA GLY A 27 -4.45 0.83 -8.66
C GLY A 27 -4.14 -0.66 -8.56
N PHE A 28 -3.50 -1.07 -7.44
CA PHE A 28 -3.11 -2.47 -7.27
C PHE A 28 -4.29 -3.41 -6.99
N VAL A 29 -5.39 -2.90 -6.49
CA VAL A 29 -6.52 -3.71 -5.99
C VAL A 29 -7.13 -4.61 -7.08
N PRO A 30 -7.55 -4.08 -8.24
CA PRO A 30 -8.09 -4.95 -9.29
C PRO A 30 -7.03 -5.85 -9.92
N LEU A 31 -5.77 -5.45 -9.92
CA LEU A 31 -4.68 -6.28 -10.43
C LEU A 31 -4.50 -7.54 -9.59
N VAL A 32 -4.58 -7.39 -8.26
CA VAL A 32 -4.57 -8.53 -7.33
C VAL A 32 -5.77 -9.43 -7.58
N ALA A 33 -6.96 -8.86 -7.65
CA ALA A 33 -8.19 -9.61 -7.82
C ALA A 33 -8.18 -10.43 -9.13
N ASN A 34 -7.75 -9.82 -10.22
CA ASN A 34 -7.67 -10.50 -11.52
C ASN A 34 -6.65 -11.63 -11.51
N ASP A 35 -5.49 -11.41 -10.88
CA ASP A 35 -4.47 -12.47 -10.76
C ASP A 35 -5.02 -13.67 -9.99
N LEU A 36 -5.65 -13.43 -8.84
CA LEU A 36 -6.20 -14.51 -8.02
C LEU A 36 -7.31 -15.27 -8.74
N GLN A 37 -8.17 -14.55 -9.45
CA GLN A 37 -9.27 -15.17 -10.19
C GLN A 37 -8.73 -16.14 -11.24
N ASP A 38 -7.73 -15.73 -11.99
CA ASP A 38 -7.11 -16.56 -13.01
C ASP A 38 -6.29 -17.71 -12.41
N ARG A 39 -5.47 -17.40 -11.42
CA ARG A 39 -4.54 -18.35 -10.82
C ARG A 39 -5.26 -19.50 -10.11
N TYR A 40 -6.34 -19.22 -9.42
CA TYR A 40 -7.09 -20.21 -8.64
C TYR A 40 -8.38 -20.66 -9.31
N ASP A 41 -8.61 -20.25 -10.55
CA ASP A 41 -9.82 -20.61 -11.32
C ASP A 41 -11.09 -20.30 -10.54
N LEU A 42 -11.15 -19.09 -9.99
CA LEU A 42 -12.29 -18.62 -9.22
C LEU A 42 -13.35 -18.00 -10.14
N THR A 43 -14.62 -18.16 -9.80
CA THR A 43 -15.71 -17.51 -10.53
C THR A 43 -15.61 -16.01 -10.44
N ALA A 44 -15.28 -15.49 -9.26
CA ALA A 44 -15.10 -14.05 -9.05
C ALA A 44 -14.27 -13.76 -7.81
N VAL A 45 -13.56 -12.65 -7.86
CA VAL A 45 -13.04 -11.98 -6.67
C VAL A 45 -13.78 -10.64 -6.59
N GLU A 46 -14.73 -10.56 -5.67
CA GLU A 46 -15.56 -9.38 -5.48
C GLU A 46 -14.83 -8.38 -4.62
N ILE A 47 -14.72 -7.15 -5.12
CA ILE A 47 -13.94 -6.08 -4.49
C ILE A 47 -14.85 -5.04 -3.87
N GLU A 48 -14.55 -4.65 -2.61
CA GLU A 48 -15.03 -3.42 -2.03
C GLU A 48 -13.83 -2.54 -1.74
N ASN A 49 -13.71 -1.41 -2.43
CA ASN A 49 -12.58 -0.51 -2.30
C ASN A 49 -12.97 0.72 -1.47
N TYR A 50 -12.37 0.83 -0.30
CA TYR A 50 -12.55 1.93 0.64
C TYR A 50 -11.28 2.77 0.77
N GLY A 51 -10.59 3.00 -0.33
CA GLY A 51 -9.45 3.93 -0.38
C GLY A 51 -9.94 5.37 -0.49
N VAL A 52 -9.34 6.26 0.30
CA VAL A 52 -9.64 7.70 0.25
C VAL A 52 -8.34 8.50 0.26
N ASN A 53 -8.12 9.23 -0.81
CA ASN A 53 -6.93 10.06 -0.98
C ASN A 53 -6.76 11.03 0.19
N GLY A 54 -5.54 11.08 0.72
CA GLY A 54 -5.16 12.06 1.74
C GLY A 54 -5.44 11.62 3.17
N GLU A 55 -6.09 10.48 3.40
CA GLU A 55 -6.45 10.09 4.76
C GLU A 55 -5.27 9.55 5.57
N ARG A 56 -5.20 9.98 6.81
CA ARG A 56 -4.28 9.50 7.83
C ARG A 56 -4.90 8.32 8.59
N SER A 57 -4.06 7.67 9.39
CA SER A 57 -4.49 6.53 10.20
C SER A 57 -5.68 6.83 11.11
N ASP A 58 -5.72 8.03 11.71
CA ASP A 58 -6.82 8.45 12.58
C ASP A 58 -8.13 8.58 11.81
N GLN A 59 -8.07 9.09 10.58
CA GLN A 59 -9.24 9.27 9.72
C GLN A 59 -9.78 7.94 9.20
N ILE A 60 -8.90 7.04 8.81
CA ILE A 60 -9.29 5.69 8.37
C ILE A 60 -9.95 4.93 9.53
N LEU A 61 -9.34 5.00 10.72
CA LEU A 61 -9.90 4.39 11.92
C LEU A 61 -11.32 4.90 12.18
N LYS A 62 -11.52 6.21 12.07
CA LYS A 62 -12.83 6.84 12.27
C LYS A 62 -13.87 6.31 11.29
N ARG A 63 -13.50 6.16 10.01
CA ARG A 63 -14.43 5.61 9.00
C ARG A 63 -14.83 4.18 9.32
N VAL A 64 -13.87 3.34 9.68
CA VAL A 64 -14.15 1.94 10.02
C VAL A 64 -15.08 1.85 11.24
N LYS A 65 -14.88 2.71 12.23
CA LYS A 65 -15.74 2.74 13.42
C LYS A 65 -17.15 3.24 13.16
N LYS A 66 -17.33 4.14 12.19
CA LYS A 66 -18.60 4.84 12.00
C LYS A 66 -19.42 4.38 10.81
N LYS A 67 -18.79 3.83 9.76
CA LYS A 67 -19.49 3.48 8.53
C LYS A 67 -19.97 2.04 8.56
N GLU A 68 -21.27 1.88 8.71
CA GLU A 68 -21.91 0.56 8.78
C GLU A 68 -21.62 -0.29 7.52
N ALA A 69 -21.63 0.34 6.34
CA ALA A 69 -21.34 -0.38 5.10
C ALA A 69 -19.91 -0.97 5.09
N ILE A 70 -18.94 -0.23 5.61
CA ILE A 70 -17.56 -0.73 5.73
C ILE A 70 -17.52 -1.91 6.70
N GLN A 71 -18.17 -1.77 7.84
CA GLN A 71 -18.21 -2.81 8.87
C GLN A 71 -18.82 -4.12 8.34
N LYS A 72 -19.91 -4.03 7.62
CA LYS A 72 -20.58 -5.21 7.03
C LYS A 72 -19.70 -5.92 6.01
N ASN A 73 -18.99 -5.15 5.19
CA ASN A 73 -18.10 -5.75 4.21
C ASN A 73 -16.87 -6.37 4.87
N ILE A 74 -16.34 -5.76 5.93
CA ILE A 74 -15.26 -6.36 6.71
C ILE A 74 -15.71 -7.71 7.30
N GLU A 75 -16.91 -7.78 7.86
CA GLU A 75 -17.43 -9.00 8.46
C GLU A 75 -17.44 -10.17 7.48
N SER A 76 -17.71 -9.91 6.21
CA SER A 76 -17.79 -10.95 5.17
C SER A 76 -16.54 -11.12 4.34
N ALA A 77 -15.48 -10.37 4.63
CA ALA A 77 -14.24 -10.42 3.85
C ALA A 77 -13.52 -11.75 4.03
N ASP A 78 -12.98 -12.28 2.94
CA ASP A 78 -12.07 -13.41 2.96
C ASP A 78 -10.63 -12.97 3.22
N PHE A 79 -10.25 -11.82 2.71
CA PHE A 79 -8.99 -11.17 3.07
C PHE A 79 -9.12 -9.64 2.93
N ILE A 80 -8.22 -8.93 3.60
CA ILE A 80 -8.26 -7.47 3.69
C ILE A 80 -6.87 -6.92 3.41
N THR A 81 -6.77 -5.88 2.57
CA THR A 81 -5.54 -5.09 2.43
C THR A 81 -5.74 -3.72 3.05
N LEU A 82 -4.66 -3.15 3.59
CA LEU A 82 -4.66 -1.85 4.24
C LEU A 82 -3.46 -1.05 3.78
N THR A 83 -3.70 0.16 3.25
CA THR A 83 -2.63 1.13 2.99
C THR A 83 -2.80 2.31 3.93
N VAL A 84 -1.75 2.64 4.68
CA VAL A 84 -1.80 3.65 5.73
C VAL A 84 -0.40 4.13 6.09
N GLY A 85 -0.30 5.36 6.50
CA GLY A 85 0.92 5.88 7.12
C GLY A 85 1.65 6.96 6.34
N GLY A 86 1.49 7.01 5.03
CA GLY A 86 2.14 8.03 4.21
C GLY A 86 1.67 9.44 4.54
N ASN A 87 0.37 9.61 4.72
CA ASN A 87 -0.19 10.93 5.04
C ASN A 87 0.11 11.33 6.49
N ASP A 88 0.18 10.36 7.39
CA ASP A 88 0.63 10.61 8.77
C ASP A 88 2.05 11.18 8.77
N LEU A 89 2.96 10.54 8.05
CA LEU A 89 4.34 11.00 7.96
C LEU A 89 4.44 12.36 7.26
N MET A 90 3.72 12.57 6.17
CA MET A 90 3.76 13.85 5.44
C MET A 90 3.31 15.01 6.33
N LYS A 91 2.30 14.80 7.17
CA LYS A 91 1.86 15.82 8.13
C LYS A 91 2.97 16.18 9.13
N VAL A 92 3.69 15.17 9.62
CA VAL A 92 4.81 15.39 10.54
C VAL A 92 5.93 16.16 9.87
N ILE A 93 6.29 15.77 8.66
CA ILE A 93 7.35 16.42 7.88
C ILE A 93 7.03 17.89 7.62
N GLN A 94 5.78 18.21 7.33
CA GLN A 94 5.34 19.58 7.10
C GLN A 94 5.41 20.43 8.35
N ASN A 95 5.26 19.85 9.52
CA ASN A 95 5.24 20.57 10.78
C ASN A 95 6.61 20.65 11.47
N ASP A 96 7.28 19.52 11.64
CA ASP A 96 8.56 19.47 12.34
C ASP A 96 9.27 18.12 12.11
N LEU A 97 10.35 18.15 11.35
CA LEU A 97 11.18 16.96 11.08
C LEU A 97 11.87 16.41 12.32
N PHE A 98 12.13 17.24 13.33
CA PHE A 98 12.90 16.83 14.49
C PHE A 98 12.06 16.17 15.58
N GLY A 99 10.74 16.34 15.53
CA GLY A 99 9.82 15.79 16.51
C GLY A 99 9.11 14.51 16.07
N ILE A 100 9.77 13.62 15.33
CA ILE A 100 9.13 12.46 14.68
C ILE A 100 8.75 11.34 15.66
N SER A 101 9.52 11.11 16.72
CA SER A 101 9.30 9.93 17.57
C SER A 101 7.95 9.94 18.27
N LYS A 102 7.46 11.07 18.72
CA LYS A 102 6.16 11.16 19.39
C LYS A 102 4.99 10.95 18.42
N PRO A 103 4.96 11.64 17.25
CA PRO A 103 3.94 11.36 16.24
C PRO A 103 4.00 9.93 15.69
N MET A 104 5.19 9.34 15.58
CA MET A 104 5.34 7.95 15.15
C MET A 104 4.68 7.00 16.12
N LYS A 105 4.83 7.23 17.42
CA LYS A 105 4.19 6.44 18.45
C LYS A 105 2.66 6.57 18.37
N LYS A 106 2.18 7.78 18.15
CA LYS A 106 0.73 8.04 17.99
C LYS A 106 0.18 7.34 16.75
N TYR A 107 0.91 7.40 15.64
CA TYR A 107 0.57 6.68 14.43
C TYR A 107 0.49 5.17 14.70
N GLN A 108 1.49 4.62 15.37
CA GLN A 108 1.53 3.21 15.72
C GLN A 108 0.33 2.79 16.57
N GLU A 109 -0.07 3.63 17.53
CA GLU A 109 -1.28 3.39 18.33
C GLU A 109 -2.54 3.39 17.46
N ASN A 110 -2.64 4.29 16.50
CA ASN A 110 -3.79 4.36 15.59
C ASN A 110 -3.87 3.11 14.70
N VAL A 111 -2.74 2.65 14.19
CA VAL A 111 -2.70 1.43 13.36
C VAL A 111 -3.09 0.21 14.20
N THR A 112 -2.62 0.14 15.44
CA THR A 112 -2.99 -0.93 16.37
C THR A 112 -4.51 -0.95 16.58
N LYS A 113 -5.10 0.20 16.88
CA LYS A 113 -6.55 0.32 17.08
C LYS A 113 -7.33 -0.02 15.81
N LEU A 114 -6.82 0.37 14.65
CA LEU A 114 -7.45 0.07 13.37
C LEU A 114 -7.49 -1.45 13.12
N ILE A 115 -6.37 -2.12 13.34
CA ILE A 115 -6.29 -3.58 13.18
C ILE A 115 -7.18 -4.28 14.21
N GLU A 116 -7.19 -3.80 15.46
CA GLU A 116 -8.07 -4.34 16.50
C GLU A 116 -9.55 -4.20 16.13
N GLU A 117 -9.94 -3.03 15.57
CA GLU A 117 -11.32 -2.80 15.13
C GLU A 117 -11.71 -3.73 13.99
N ILE A 118 -10.83 -3.88 12.99
CA ILE A 118 -11.07 -4.81 11.89
C ILE A 118 -11.21 -6.24 12.43
N ARG A 119 -10.31 -6.64 13.33
CA ARG A 119 -10.34 -7.99 13.91
C ARG A 119 -11.56 -8.25 14.75
N SER A 120 -12.10 -7.24 15.43
CA SER A 120 -13.34 -7.37 16.19
C SER A 120 -14.53 -7.64 15.28
N LEU A 121 -14.49 -7.17 14.04
CA LEU A 121 -15.53 -7.38 13.04
C LEU A 121 -15.33 -8.69 12.27
N ASN A 122 -14.09 -9.14 12.12
CA ASN A 122 -13.76 -10.36 11.39
C ASN A 122 -12.57 -11.05 12.07
N ALA A 123 -12.84 -12.15 12.74
CA ALA A 123 -11.83 -12.87 13.54
C ALA A 123 -10.87 -13.69 12.67
N HIS A 124 -11.17 -13.93 11.41
CA HIS A 124 -10.47 -14.94 10.60
C HIS A 124 -9.73 -14.41 9.38
N ALA A 125 -10.23 -13.35 8.74
CA ALA A 125 -9.64 -12.84 7.51
C ALA A 125 -8.20 -12.38 7.75
N PRO A 126 -7.22 -12.85 6.96
CA PRO A 126 -5.87 -12.28 7.06
C PRO A 126 -5.86 -10.83 6.60
N ILE A 127 -5.05 -10.03 7.27
CA ILE A 127 -4.91 -8.60 7.02
C ILE A 127 -3.49 -8.34 6.49
N TYR A 128 -3.40 -7.69 5.35
CA TYR A 128 -2.14 -7.36 4.70
C TYR A 128 -1.95 -5.86 4.72
N VAL A 129 -0.95 -5.40 5.46
CA VAL A 129 -0.66 -3.97 5.64
C VAL A 129 0.54 -3.62 4.78
N LEU A 130 0.32 -2.77 3.78
CA LEU A 130 1.41 -2.30 2.93
C LEU A 130 2.15 -1.16 3.63
N GLY A 131 3.47 -1.17 3.53
CA GLY A 131 4.29 -0.10 4.04
C GLY A 131 4.20 1.16 3.18
N ILE A 132 4.96 2.16 3.56
CA ILE A 132 5.09 3.40 2.78
C ILE A 132 6.41 3.38 1.99
N TYR A 133 6.53 4.31 1.07
CA TYR A 133 7.73 4.48 0.23
C TYR A 133 8.19 5.93 0.22
N ASN A 134 9.44 6.14 -0.19
CA ASN A 134 10.03 7.46 -0.31
C ASN A 134 9.89 7.95 -1.76
N PRO A 135 8.99 8.90 -2.05
CA PRO A 135 8.82 9.40 -3.42
C PRO A 135 9.87 10.41 -3.84
N PHE A 136 10.72 10.85 -2.91
CA PHE A 136 11.64 11.96 -3.14
C PHE A 136 13.08 11.55 -3.49
N TYR A 137 13.39 10.27 -3.42
CA TYR A 137 14.79 9.79 -3.49
C TYR A 137 15.52 10.23 -4.76
N LEU A 138 14.93 10.04 -5.93
CA LEU A 138 15.60 10.36 -7.18
C LEU A 138 15.71 11.85 -7.44
N ASN A 139 14.78 12.65 -6.95
CA ASN A 139 14.81 14.10 -7.10
C ASN A 139 15.69 14.77 -6.05
N PHE A 140 15.77 14.20 -4.88
CA PHE A 140 16.51 14.75 -3.74
C PHE A 140 17.33 13.66 -3.04
N PRO A 141 18.28 13.01 -3.77
CA PRO A 141 19.05 11.91 -3.19
C PRO A 141 19.97 12.32 -2.06
N GLU A 142 20.29 13.62 -1.96
CA GLU A 142 21.09 14.17 -0.87
C GLU A 142 20.32 14.21 0.45
N ILE A 143 19.00 14.08 0.44
CA ILE A 143 18.21 14.01 1.66
C ILE A 143 18.18 12.54 2.13
N THR A 144 19.33 12.11 2.65
CA THR A 144 19.48 10.71 3.09
C THR A 144 18.65 10.38 4.30
N ASP A 145 18.32 11.37 5.13
CA ASP A 145 17.50 11.18 6.32
C ASP A 145 16.09 10.70 5.99
N MET A 146 15.57 11.00 4.80
CA MET A 146 14.23 10.58 4.41
C MET A 146 14.13 9.05 4.31
N GLN A 147 15.16 8.37 3.80
CA GLN A 147 15.14 6.90 3.79
C GLN A 147 15.14 6.32 5.20
N THR A 148 15.95 6.88 6.08
CA THR A 148 15.96 6.46 7.49
C THR A 148 14.60 6.68 8.14
N ILE A 149 13.98 7.83 7.89
CA ILE A 149 12.66 8.16 8.42
C ILE A 149 11.61 7.16 7.91
N VAL A 150 11.61 6.90 6.61
CA VAL A 150 10.70 5.92 6.00
C VAL A 150 10.92 4.52 6.58
N ASP A 151 12.18 4.11 6.71
CA ASP A 151 12.53 2.80 7.28
C ASP A 151 12.03 2.67 8.73
N ASN A 152 12.22 3.71 9.54
CA ASN A 152 11.75 3.72 10.92
C ASN A 152 10.24 3.71 11.01
N TRP A 153 9.57 4.45 10.14
CA TRP A 153 8.11 4.47 10.07
C TRP A 153 7.56 3.09 9.71
N ASN A 154 8.16 2.47 8.70
CA ASN A 154 7.81 1.11 8.29
C ASN A 154 8.10 0.08 9.38
N ALA A 155 9.20 0.23 10.10
CA ALA A 155 9.52 -0.67 11.22
C ALA A 155 8.45 -0.59 12.32
N SER A 156 7.91 0.60 12.57
CA SER A 156 6.85 0.77 13.56
C SER A 156 5.55 0.08 13.12
N THR A 157 5.23 0.15 11.82
CA THR A 157 4.07 -0.55 11.24
C THR A 157 4.27 -2.06 11.28
N GLU A 158 5.45 -2.52 10.89
CA GLU A 158 5.76 -3.95 10.89
C GLU A 158 5.65 -4.56 12.29
N LYS A 159 6.07 -3.83 13.31
CA LYS A 159 5.93 -4.28 14.70
C LYS A 159 4.47 -4.53 15.05
N VAL A 160 3.57 -3.65 14.66
CA VAL A 160 2.13 -3.82 14.90
C VAL A 160 1.63 -5.10 14.23
N THR A 161 2.05 -5.34 12.98
CA THR A 161 1.60 -6.54 12.27
C THR A 161 2.14 -7.81 12.93
N LYS A 162 3.38 -7.81 13.39
CA LYS A 162 3.97 -8.95 14.09
C LYS A 162 3.27 -9.26 15.42
N ASP A 163 2.78 -8.24 16.08
CA ASP A 163 2.07 -8.37 17.36
C ASP A 163 0.57 -8.70 17.17
N SER A 164 0.11 -8.79 15.94
CA SER A 164 -1.30 -9.01 15.61
C SER A 164 -1.49 -10.35 14.92
N LYS A 165 -2.60 -11.04 15.26
CA LYS A 165 -2.90 -12.35 14.69
C LYS A 165 -3.26 -12.25 13.21
N ASP A 166 -2.68 -13.14 12.38
CA ASP A 166 -2.97 -13.25 10.94
C ASP A 166 -2.87 -11.91 10.22
N CYS A 167 -1.85 -11.16 10.57
CA CYS A 167 -1.59 -9.84 10.04
C CYS A 167 -0.17 -9.81 9.48
N TYR A 168 -0.01 -9.33 8.25
CA TYR A 168 1.24 -9.40 7.51
C TYR A 168 1.65 -8.05 6.98
N PHE A 169 2.91 -7.70 7.15
CA PHE A 169 3.48 -6.49 6.60
C PHE A 169 4.03 -6.75 5.19
N ILE A 170 3.68 -5.91 4.23
CA ILE A 170 4.19 -5.99 2.87
C ILE A 170 5.03 -4.74 2.58
N PRO A 171 6.36 -4.85 2.51
CA PRO A 171 7.20 -3.70 2.19
C PRO A 171 7.05 -3.33 0.70
N ILE A 172 6.99 -2.03 0.42
CA ILE A 172 6.91 -1.52 -0.95
C ILE A 172 7.96 -0.44 -1.26
N ASN A 173 8.70 0.04 -0.26
CA ASN A 173 9.68 1.10 -0.50
C ASN A 173 10.74 0.68 -1.53
N ASP A 174 11.32 -0.50 -1.39
CA ASP A 174 12.34 -0.98 -2.33
C ASP A 174 11.83 -1.16 -3.76
N LEU A 175 10.53 -1.32 -3.92
CA LEU A 175 9.91 -1.43 -5.23
C LEU A 175 9.74 -0.07 -5.93
N LEU A 176 9.60 1.00 -5.17
CA LEU A 176 9.12 2.28 -5.70
C LEU A 176 10.09 3.44 -5.58
N TYR A 177 11.01 3.43 -4.60
CA TYR A 177 11.75 4.65 -4.29
C TYR A 177 12.75 5.06 -5.37
N GLN A 178 13.33 4.14 -6.12
CA GLN A 178 14.33 4.46 -7.13
C GLN A 178 13.94 4.06 -8.56
N GLY A 179 12.75 3.47 -8.72
CA GLY A 179 12.29 3.02 -10.01
C GLY A 179 12.78 1.62 -10.38
N LEU A 180 12.23 1.11 -11.46
CA LEU A 180 12.57 -0.20 -12.00
C LEU A 180 13.66 -0.03 -13.05
N ASN A 181 14.74 -0.82 -12.93
CA ASN A 181 15.89 -0.75 -13.85
C ASN A 181 16.49 0.65 -13.91
N GLN A 182 17.30 0.99 -12.92
CA GLN A 182 18.03 2.27 -12.92
C GLN A 182 18.77 2.55 -14.21
N GLU A 183 19.23 1.51 -14.92
CA GLU A 183 19.91 1.66 -16.20
C GLU A 183 19.03 2.33 -17.24
N VAL A 184 17.74 2.04 -17.23
CA VAL A 184 16.77 2.68 -18.13
C VAL A 184 16.63 4.17 -17.76
N GLY A 185 16.56 4.47 -16.47
CA GLY A 185 16.52 5.84 -16.00
C GLY A 185 17.78 6.62 -16.38
N VAL A 186 18.94 5.99 -16.28
CA VAL A 186 20.23 6.60 -16.67
C VAL A 186 20.28 6.85 -18.17
N ALA A 187 19.77 5.94 -18.98
CA ALA A 187 19.71 6.13 -20.42
C ALA A 187 18.80 7.30 -20.80
N GLU A 188 17.69 7.43 -20.12
CA GLU A 188 16.80 8.60 -20.29
C GLU A 188 17.45 9.88 -19.85
N GLU A 189 18.24 9.83 -18.80
CA GLU A 189 19.00 10.95 -18.33
C GLU A 189 19.93 11.49 -19.42
N GLY A 190 20.62 10.64 -20.13
CA GLY A 190 21.46 11.04 -21.24
C GLY A 190 20.70 11.76 -22.32
N THR A 191 19.46 11.39 -22.56
CA THR A 191 18.58 12.05 -23.51
C THR A 191 18.10 13.39 -22.99
N THR A 192 17.79 13.45 -21.72
CA THR A 192 17.25 14.64 -21.09
C THR A 192 18.29 15.74 -20.97
N GLN A 193 19.52 15.40 -20.69
CA GLN A 193 20.62 16.34 -20.56
C GLN A 193 20.81 17.19 -21.81
N SER A 194 20.54 16.62 -22.97
CA SER A 194 20.68 17.36 -24.22
C SER A 194 19.65 18.46 -24.35
N SER A 195 18.58 18.41 -23.60
CA SER A 195 17.47 19.33 -23.80
C SER A 195 17.42 20.49 -22.81
N THR A 196 17.87 20.35 -21.60
CA THR A 196 17.59 21.39 -20.62
C THR A 196 18.65 21.71 -19.61
N GLY A 197 19.69 21.08 -19.47
CA GLY A 197 20.66 21.45 -18.42
C GLY A 197 20.07 21.59 -17.00
N GLU A 198 18.79 21.53 -16.85
CA GLU A 198 18.14 21.63 -15.54
C GLU A 198 18.11 20.30 -14.83
N SER A 199 18.51 19.32 -15.47
CA SER A 199 18.35 17.99 -14.96
C SER A 199 19.56 17.52 -14.19
N SER A 200 20.04 18.34 -13.26
CA SER A 200 20.87 17.79 -12.21
C SER A 200 20.16 16.60 -11.54
N SER A 201 18.86 16.55 -11.70
CA SER A 201 18.00 15.46 -11.24
C SER A 201 17.43 14.66 -12.40
N GLY A 202 18.14 14.56 -13.53
CA GLY A 202 17.60 14.02 -14.76
C GLY A 202 17.10 12.59 -14.74
N THR A 203 17.35 11.84 -13.67
CA THR A 203 16.83 10.50 -13.52
C THR A 203 15.38 10.53 -13.08
N LYS A 204 14.50 10.04 -13.94
CA LYS A 204 13.09 9.94 -13.61
C LYS A 204 12.79 8.61 -12.97
N ASN A 205 11.91 8.62 -11.99
CA ASN A 205 11.39 7.40 -11.40
C ASN A 205 10.28 6.86 -12.31
N ASN A 206 10.56 5.79 -13.03
CA ASN A 206 9.65 5.22 -14.03
C ASN A 206 8.48 4.44 -13.43
N VAL A 207 8.38 4.35 -12.11
CA VAL A 207 7.25 3.71 -11.43
C VAL A 207 6.34 4.73 -10.72
N LEU A 208 6.66 6.03 -10.82
CA LEU A 208 5.83 7.10 -10.30
C LEU A 208 5.08 7.80 -11.43
N TYR A 209 3.90 8.32 -11.07
CA TYR A 209 3.03 9.03 -12.00
C TYR A 209 3.67 10.33 -12.46
N GLU A 210 3.70 10.57 -13.77
CA GLU A 210 4.42 11.71 -14.33
C GLU A 210 3.84 13.07 -13.93
N GLU A 211 2.54 13.15 -13.71
CA GLU A 211 1.90 14.43 -13.40
C GLU A 211 2.19 14.94 -12.01
N ASP A 212 2.39 14.06 -11.04
CA ASP A 212 2.65 14.50 -9.67
C ASP A 212 4.00 14.05 -9.11
N HIS A 213 4.69 13.14 -9.77
CA HIS A 213 5.98 12.58 -9.32
C HIS A 213 5.94 12.05 -7.88
N PHE A 214 4.77 11.61 -7.46
CA PHE A 214 4.52 11.21 -6.08
C PHE A 214 3.81 9.87 -5.99
N HIS A 215 2.63 9.74 -6.58
CA HIS A 215 1.87 8.50 -6.57
C HIS A 215 2.46 7.49 -7.55
N PRO A 216 2.26 6.19 -7.31
CA PRO A 216 2.68 5.19 -8.29
C PRO A 216 1.92 5.38 -9.61
N ASN A 217 2.58 5.06 -10.71
CA ASN A 217 1.92 4.92 -12.01
C ASN A 217 1.43 3.48 -12.19
N ASN A 218 0.97 3.14 -13.39
CA ASN A 218 0.46 1.79 -13.66
C ASN A 218 1.51 0.70 -13.38
N LEU A 219 2.77 0.94 -13.75
CA LEU A 219 3.86 -0.01 -13.46
C LEU A 219 4.12 -0.12 -11.96
N GLY A 220 4.12 1.00 -11.25
CA GLY A 220 4.28 1.01 -9.78
C GLY A 220 3.18 0.20 -9.10
N TYR A 221 1.94 0.39 -9.52
CA TYR A 221 0.82 -0.40 -8.98
C TYR A 221 0.93 -1.88 -9.32
N GLN A 222 1.46 -2.22 -10.50
CA GLN A 222 1.69 -3.63 -10.83
C GLN A 222 2.74 -4.25 -9.91
N LEU A 223 3.80 -3.53 -9.59
CA LEU A 223 4.81 -4.02 -8.64
C LEU A 223 4.23 -4.23 -7.25
N MET A 224 3.38 -3.31 -6.82
CA MET A 224 2.65 -3.45 -5.54
C MET A 224 1.74 -4.67 -5.58
N ALA A 225 0.99 -4.84 -6.66
CA ALA A 225 0.09 -5.98 -6.83
C ALA A 225 0.87 -7.30 -6.78
N ASN A 226 2.03 -7.36 -7.41
CA ASN A 226 2.87 -8.55 -7.38
C ASN A 226 3.32 -8.90 -5.95
N ALA A 227 3.70 -7.90 -5.17
CA ALA A 227 4.10 -8.10 -3.77
C ALA A 227 2.94 -8.61 -2.91
N VAL A 228 1.75 -8.03 -3.09
CA VAL A 228 0.54 -8.48 -2.39
C VAL A 228 0.18 -9.90 -2.80
N ARG A 229 0.17 -10.18 -4.10
CA ARG A 229 -0.09 -11.52 -4.64
C ARG A 229 0.84 -12.56 -4.01
N ASP A 230 2.13 -12.28 -3.96
CA ASP A 230 3.11 -13.23 -3.42
C ASP A 230 2.82 -13.56 -1.96
N LYS A 231 2.43 -12.57 -1.16
CA LYS A 231 2.06 -12.79 0.23
C LYS A 231 0.73 -13.57 0.33
N LEU A 232 -0.22 -13.30 -0.55
CA LEU A 232 -1.48 -14.04 -0.60
C LEU A 232 -1.25 -15.51 -0.96
N ILE A 233 -0.37 -15.80 -1.90
CA ILE A 233 -0.02 -17.18 -2.25
C ILE A 233 0.63 -17.88 -1.05
N GLU A 234 1.59 -17.21 -0.40
CA GLU A 234 2.29 -17.74 0.78
C GLU A 234 1.31 -18.09 1.92
N THR A 235 0.23 -17.34 2.04
CA THR A 235 -0.76 -17.48 3.11
C THR A 235 -2.10 -18.03 2.62
N GLN A 236 -2.11 -18.68 1.48
CA GLN A 236 -3.37 -19.07 0.81
C GLN A 236 -4.31 -19.91 1.68
N GLU A 237 -3.77 -20.67 2.63
CA GLU A 237 -4.58 -21.48 3.53
C GLU A 237 -5.52 -20.65 4.41
N GLN A 238 -5.23 -19.36 4.58
CA GLN A 238 -6.00 -18.49 5.45
C GLN A 238 -7.19 -17.84 4.76
N TRP A 239 -7.18 -17.74 3.44
CA TRP A 239 -8.25 -17.07 2.69
C TRP A 239 -8.84 -17.89 1.56
N LEU A 240 -8.08 -18.84 1.02
CA LEU A 240 -8.59 -19.71 -0.04
C LEU A 240 -9.38 -20.87 0.58
N PRO A 241 -10.63 -21.12 0.16
CA PRO A 241 -11.40 -22.23 0.70
C PRO A 241 -10.73 -23.56 0.38
N LYS A 242 -10.76 -24.47 1.34
CA LYS A 242 -10.29 -25.83 1.11
C LYS A 242 -11.29 -26.57 0.24
N GLU A 243 -10.75 -27.37 -0.68
CA GLU A 243 -11.60 -28.28 -1.44
C GLU A 243 -12.22 -29.31 -0.49
N ASP A 244 -13.52 -29.51 -0.59
CA ASP A 244 -14.17 -30.59 0.09
C ASP A 244 -13.73 -31.90 -0.55
N LYS A 245 -13.21 -32.81 0.27
CA LYS A 245 -12.82 -34.13 -0.19
C LYS A 245 -14.03 -35.03 -0.37
#